data_c744bdb3811b317642aaaceed16f560b
#
_entry.id   c744bdb3811b317642aaaceed16f560b
#
_cell.length_a   1.000
_cell.length_b   1.000
_cell.length_c   1.000
_cell.angle_alpha   90.00
_cell.angle_beta   90.00
_cell.angle_gamma   90.00
#
_symmetry.space_group_name_H-M   'P 1'
#
loop_
_entity.id
_entity.type
_entity.pdbx_description
1 polymer ?
#
loop_
_entity_poly.entity_id
_entity_poly.type
_entity_poly.pdbx_seq_one_letter_code
_entity_poly.pdbx_strand_id
1 'polypeptide(L)'
;MLDQREWTLGMVADGVPELVIEILSPNTRLVDVFLTMPRFARAGCPSFWLVNLEMPAVTAYALDGDTYCQIAHVTGEQPWAAVLPFAVTIVPARLLD
;
A
#
# COMPACT_ATOMS: atom_id res chain seq x y z
N MET A 1 15.47 15.40 1.98
CA MET A 1 15.38 14.02 1.47
C MET A 1 14.00 13.45 1.72
N LEU A 2 13.48 12.75 0.76
CA LEU A 2 12.19 12.09 0.92
C LEU A 2 12.37 10.79 1.68
N ASP A 3 11.64 10.65 2.77
CA ASP A 3 11.65 9.45 3.60
C ASP A 3 10.47 8.55 3.31
N GLN A 4 9.61 9.00 2.43
CA GLN A 4 8.42 8.28 2.02
C GLN A 4 8.40 8.24 0.50
N ARG A 5 8.11 7.07 -0.05
CA ARG A 5 7.95 6.89 -1.48
C ARG A 5 6.55 6.42 -1.77
N GLU A 6 6.01 6.94 -2.85
CA GLU A 6 4.68 6.57 -3.30
C GLU A 6 4.78 6.04 -4.72
N TRP A 7 4.30 4.83 -4.93
CA TRP A 7 4.26 4.21 -6.24
C TRP A 7 2.81 3.98 -6.63
N THR A 8 2.49 4.25 -7.87
CA THR A 8 1.18 3.96 -8.42
C THR A 8 1.31 2.96 -9.55
N LEU A 9 0.34 2.08 -9.67
CA LEU A 9 0.36 1.02 -10.67
C LEU A 9 -1.00 0.92 -11.34
N GLY A 10 -0.99 0.96 -12.68
CA GLY A 10 -2.21 0.89 -13.45
C GLY A 10 -3.06 2.15 -13.32
N MET A 11 -4.03 2.29 -14.17
CA MET A 11 -4.95 3.42 -14.14
C MET A 11 -6.36 2.92 -14.42
N VAL A 12 -7.31 3.41 -13.63
CA VAL A 12 -8.72 3.22 -13.94
C VAL A 12 -9.23 4.48 -14.67
N ALA A 13 -10.53 4.52 -14.99
CA ALA A 13 -11.12 5.69 -15.60
C ALA A 13 -10.83 6.95 -14.80
N ASP A 14 -10.71 8.09 -15.47
CA ASP A 14 -10.47 9.40 -14.86
C ASP A 14 -9.06 9.57 -14.28
N GLY A 15 -8.12 8.72 -14.67
CA GLY A 15 -6.72 8.89 -14.25
C GLY A 15 -6.42 8.45 -12.82
N VAL A 16 -7.32 7.69 -12.19
CA VAL A 16 -7.09 7.16 -10.85
C VAL A 16 -6.24 5.89 -10.93
N PRO A 17 -5.18 5.75 -10.13
CA PRO A 17 -4.39 4.52 -10.16
C PRO A 17 -5.19 3.33 -9.61
N GLU A 18 -4.83 2.13 -10.05
CA GLU A 18 -5.42 0.89 -9.52
C GLU A 18 -4.82 0.51 -8.18
N LEU A 19 -3.57 0.88 -7.96
CA LEU A 19 -2.84 0.55 -6.75
C LEU A 19 -1.89 1.68 -6.39
N VAL A 20 -1.90 2.07 -5.12
CA VAL A 20 -0.92 2.98 -4.56
C VAL A 20 -0.10 2.22 -3.53
N ILE A 21 1.21 2.31 -3.61
CA ILE A 21 2.12 1.72 -2.64
C ILE A 21 2.86 2.85 -1.93
N GLU A 22 2.63 2.97 -0.63
CA GLU A 22 3.34 3.93 0.21
C GLU A 22 4.45 3.20 0.94
N ILE A 23 5.70 3.64 0.76
CA ILE A 23 6.86 3.02 1.38
C ILE A 23 7.33 3.89 2.53
N LEU A 24 7.27 3.34 3.73
CA LEU A 24 7.71 4.02 4.94
C LEU A 24 9.20 3.82 5.17
N SER A 25 9.86 4.85 5.63
CA SER A 25 11.24 4.81 6.10
C SER A 25 11.26 5.24 7.56
N PRO A 26 12.43 5.15 8.24
CA PRO A 26 12.52 5.52 9.66
C PRO A 26 12.00 6.90 10.00
N ASN A 27 12.07 7.83 9.04
CA ASN A 27 11.69 9.22 9.28
C ASN A 27 10.27 9.54 8.81
N THR A 28 9.57 8.58 8.22
CA THR A 28 8.21 8.79 7.75
C THR A 28 7.24 8.80 8.92
N ARG A 29 6.38 9.80 8.95
CA ARG A 29 5.37 9.90 9.99
C ARG A 29 4.10 9.20 9.56
N LEU A 30 3.53 8.37 10.45
CA LEU A 30 2.27 7.70 10.17
C LEU A 30 1.13 8.69 9.91
N VAL A 31 1.19 9.86 10.54
CA VAL A 31 0.17 10.88 10.30
C VAL A 31 0.10 11.30 8.84
N ASP A 32 1.25 11.31 8.15
CA ASP A 32 1.28 11.67 6.73
C ASP A 32 0.53 10.62 5.90
N VAL A 33 0.68 9.35 6.25
CA VAL A 33 -0.04 8.25 5.61
C VAL A 33 -1.54 8.39 5.83
N PHE A 34 -1.96 8.67 7.06
CA PHE A 34 -3.37 8.82 7.39
C PHE A 34 -4.02 10.01 6.69
N LEU A 35 -3.23 11.01 6.31
CA LEU A 35 -3.73 12.12 5.50
C LEU A 35 -3.83 11.75 4.02
N THR A 36 -2.94 10.87 3.55
CA THR A 36 -2.89 10.45 2.15
C THR A 36 -4.00 9.45 1.81
N MET A 37 -4.24 8.48 2.69
CA MET A 37 -5.22 7.42 2.43
C MET A 37 -6.62 7.95 2.08
N PRO A 38 -7.20 8.89 2.82
CA PRO A 38 -8.54 9.39 2.49
C PRO A 38 -8.60 10.05 1.11
N ARG A 39 -7.52 10.68 0.67
CA ARG A 39 -7.47 11.31 -0.66
C ARG A 39 -7.64 10.27 -1.75
N PHE A 40 -6.88 9.17 -1.67
CA PHE A 40 -6.98 8.10 -2.66
C PHE A 40 -8.31 7.35 -2.56
N ALA A 41 -8.84 7.18 -1.35
CA ALA A 41 -10.15 6.55 -1.17
C ALA A 41 -11.26 7.36 -1.84
N ARG A 42 -11.25 8.68 -1.64
CA ARG A 42 -12.26 9.55 -2.27
C ARG A 42 -12.10 9.61 -3.78
N ALA A 43 -10.88 9.43 -4.29
CA ALA A 43 -10.63 9.38 -5.72
C ALA A 43 -11.05 8.04 -6.34
N GLY A 44 -11.34 7.03 -5.53
CA GLY A 44 -11.78 5.73 -6.01
C GLY A 44 -10.67 4.73 -6.30
N CYS A 45 -9.46 4.94 -5.74
CA CYS A 45 -8.36 4.00 -5.93
C CYS A 45 -8.66 2.67 -5.22
N PRO A 46 -8.75 1.55 -5.96
CA PRO A 46 -9.23 0.28 -5.37
C PRO A 46 -8.30 -0.33 -4.32
N SER A 47 -7.00 -0.13 -4.44
CA SER A 47 -6.04 -0.82 -3.57
C SER A 47 -4.97 0.14 -3.06
N PHE A 48 -4.62 -0.04 -1.79
CA PHE A 48 -3.60 0.77 -1.13
C PHE A 48 -2.75 -0.15 -0.27
N TRP A 49 -1.44 -0.21 -0.54
CA TRP A 49 -0.51 -1.03 0.22
C TRP A 49 0.46 -0.13 0.98
N LEU A 50 0.65 -0.43 2.25
CA LEU A 50 1.60 0.27 3.11
C LEU A 50 2.76 -0.66 3.40
N VAL A 51 3.96 -0.25 2.99
CA VAL A 51 5.17 -1.06 3.12
C VAL A 51 6.10 -0.41 4.13
N ASN A 52 6.46 -1.14 5.18
CA ASN A 52 7.46 -0.72 6.14
C ASN A 52 8.70 -1.58 5.94
N LEU A 53 9.78 -0.98 5.43
CA LEU A 53 10.99 -1.72 5.07
C LEU A 53 11.84 -2.11 6.28
N GLU A 54 11.66 -1.42 7.39
CA GLU A 54 12.44 -1.71 8.60
C GLU A 54 11.95 -2.94 9.35
N MET A 55 10.64 -3.11 9.47
CA MET A 55 10.09 -4.23 10.24
C MET A 55 10.51 -5.60 9.71
N PRO A 56 10.53 -5.96 8.42
CA PRO A 56 9.69 -5.49 7.32
C PRO A 56 8.25 -5.96 7.42
N ALA A 57 7.34 -5.19 6.86
CA ALA A 57 5.91 -5.51 6.92
C ALA A 57 5.17 -4.90 5.73
N VAL A 58 4.10 -5.56 5.34
CA VAL A 58 3.18 -5.04 4.31
C VAL A 58 1.77 -5.11 4.87
N THR A 59 1.06 -3.99 4.81
CA THR A 59 -0.35 -3.92 5.17
C THR A 59 -1.12 -3.53 3.92
N ALA A 60 -2.11 -4.34 3.56
CA ALA A 60 -2.91 -4.11 2.36
C ALA A 60 -4.32 -3.67 2.72
N TYR A 61 -4.81 -2.70 1.98
CA TYR A 61 -6.16 -2.16 2.15
C TYR A 61 -6.91 -2.26 0.83
N ALA A 62 -8.19 -2.55 0.91
CA ALA A 62 -9.09 -2.53 -0.25
C ALA A 62 -10.16 -1.47 -0.03
N LEU A 63 -10.53 -0.79 -1.10
CA LEU A 63 -11.56 0.25 -1.04
C LEU A 63 -12.93 -0.37 -0.80
N ASP A 64 -13.66 0.19 0.16
CA ASP A 64 -15.03 -0.19 0.49
C ASP A 64 -15.83 1.10 0.55
N GLY A 65 -16.58 1.39 -0.51
CA GLY A 65 -17.26 2.67 -0.66
C GLY A 65 -16.24 3.78 -0.85
N ASP A 66 -16.11 4.66 0.14
CA ASP A 66 -15.16 5.77 0.12
C ASP A 66 -14.11 5.67 1.23
N THR A 67 -13.98 4.49 1.86
CA THR A 67 -12.98 4.23 2.90
C THR A 67 -12.23 2.94 2.59
N TYR A 68 -11.05 2.81 3.22
CA TYR A 68 -10.25 1.59 3.08
C TYR A 68 -10.47 0.64 4.24
N CYS A 69 -10.57 -0.66 3.90
CA CYS A 69 -10.61 -1.74 4.89
C CYS A 69 -9.31 -2.53 4.79
N GLN A 70 -8.70 -2.85 5.93
CA GLN A 70 -7.52 -3.69 5.95
C GLN A 70 -7.90 -5.12 5.57
N ILE A 71 -7.22 -5.67 4.56
CA ILE A 71 -7.46 -7.03 4.10
C ILE A 71 -6.31 -7.97 4.40
N ALA A 72 -5.11 -7.46 4.69
CA ALA A 72 -3.96 -8.29 5.00
C ALA A 72 -2.92 -7.49 5.76
N HIS A 73 -2.16 -8.19 6.61
CA HIS A 73 -0.98 -7.64 7.26
C HIS A 73 0.01 -8.79 7.42
N VAL A 74 1.15 -8.70 6.75
CA VAL A 74 2.18 -9.74 6.80
C VAL A 74 3.52 -9.14 7.19
N THR A 75 4.33 -9.93 7.87
CA THR A 75 5.62 -9.47 8.38
C THR A 75 6.73 -10.48 8.07
N GLY A 76 7.97 -9.98 7.98
CA GLY A 76 9.16 -10.80 7.86
C GLY A 76 9.12 -11.76 6.67
N GLU A 77 9.34 -13.04 6.93
CA GLU A 77 9.37 -14.08 5.92
C GLU A 77 7.99 -14.63 5.57
N GLN A 78 6.94 -14.09 6.15
CA GLN A 78 5.57 -14.54 5.92
C GLN A 78 5.13 -14.21 4.49
N PRO A 79 4.69 -15.21 3.69
CA PRO A 79 4.22 -14.90 2.34
C PRO A 79 2.78 -14.39 2.36
N TRP A 80 2.47 -13.54 1.40
CA TRP A 80 1.10 -13.07 1.19
C TRP A 80 0.76 -13.24 -0.28
N ALA A 81 -0.26 -14.03 -0.56
CA ALA A 81 -0.77 -14.23 -1.90
C ALA A 81 -1.88 -13.21 -2.15
N ALA A 82 -1.50 -12.07 -2.70
CA ALA A 82 -2.45 -11.03 -3.03
C ALA A 82 -3.29 -11.46 -4.24
N VAL A 83 -4.56 -11.05 -4.25
CA VAL A 83 -5.44 -11.26 -5.39
C VAL A 83 -5.95 -9.95 -5.98
N LEU A 84 -5.87 -8.86 -5.22
CA LEU A 84 -6.28 -7.53 -5.63
C LEU A 84 -5.10 -6.58 -5.54
N PRO A 85 -4.88 -5.73 -6.56
CA PRO A 85 -5.63 -5.63 -7.82
C PRO A 85 -5.29 -6.73 -8.81
N PHE A 86 -4.29 -7.54 -8.54
CA PHE A 86 -3.86 -8.67 -9.38
C PHE A 86 -3.18 -9.72 -8.50
N ALA A 87 -3.06 -10.93 -9.03
CA ALA A 87 -2.44 -12.03 -8.30
C ALA A 87 -0.92 -11.87 -8.25
N VAL A 88 -0.37 -11.81 -7.04
CA VAL A 88 1.08 -11.76 -6.83
C VAL A 88 1.38 -12.26 -5.42
N THR A 89 2.52 -12.93 -5.24
CA THR A 89 2.96 -13.35 -3.90
C THR A 89 4.06 -12.41 -3.43
N ILE A 90 3.88 -11.87 -2.22
CA ILE A 90 4.81 -10.92 -1.61
C ILE A 90 5.33 -11.51 -0.30
N VAL A 91 6.64 -11.43 -0.11
CA VAL A 91 7.30 -11.76 1.15
C VAL A 91 8.01 -10.49 1.62
N PRO A 92 7.58 -9.85 2.72
CA PRO A 92 8.12 -8.55 3.10
C PRO A 92 9.64 -8.52 3.23
N ALA A 93 10.23 -9.56 3.81
CA ALA A 93 11.69 -9.62 4.01
C ALA A 93 12.47 -9.67 2.69
N ARG A 94 11.82 -9.95 1.57
CA ARG A 94 12.49 -10.08 0.27
C ARG A 94 12.29 -8.89 -0.65
N LEU A 95 11.60 -7.86 -0.18
CA LEU A 95 11.30 -6.71 -1.03
C LEU A 95 12.53 -5.91 -1.43
N LEU A 96 13.62 -6.03 -0.67
CA LEU A 96 14.88 -5.36 -0.96
C LEU A 96 15.93 -6.28 -1.59
N ASP A 97 15.61 -7.52 -1.84
CA ASP A 97 16.55 -8.47 -2.47
C ASP A 97 16.83 -8.14 -3.94
#